data_d932460dd99e3887809b88a8efb4c40d
#
_entry.id   d932460dd99e3887809b88a8efb4c40d
#
_cell.length_a   1.000
_cell.length_b   1.000
_cell.length_c   1.000
_cell.angle_alpha   90.00
_cell.angle_beta   90.00
_cell.angle_gamma   90.00
#
_symmetry.space_group_name_H-M   'P 1'
#
loop_
_entity.id
_entity.type
_entity.pdbx_description
1 polymer ?
#
loop_
_entity_poly.entity_id
_entity_poly.type
_entity_poly.pdbx_seq_one_letter_code
_entity_poly.pdbx_strand_id
1 'polypeptide(L)'
;YVLKGSGFTLQEVREAGGSVQIPTAMMQYRKWEKGSLRPDGKPGFNTPTGKFEIASTVLAEHGYDPLPVYAEPKEGPLAQPELAKEYPLVFDSGSRIHADFRSQDHGVPGLNRMAPDPEVAINRRDAEKRGIKDGDWVHVASPRGRALYRAHVTDDMVEGAVDANMGGGGPLGPRSWQECNVNELTDLERYDPISGFPVYKALLCDVVEVKRDVAARNARGEAPEGRAAVVHATKPKPKKAARRVYLDHNATTPADPEVVEAMRPFLSSECGNPSSIHGPGVEARSAVERVRRAVAQALNCTARRVVFTGGGSEADNLAIKGAAFAGRDAGVHIITSCVEHPAVLRACEALTTFGFEVTYLEADGQGLVDPKSLAEAIRPGTILVSVITANNEVGTVQPVAELARIAKAHGALFHTDAVQALGKLPLDVEELGIDLLSVSSHKVYGPKGVGALYVRRGVRLEPLIHGGDHEWGLRAGTENVPGIVGFGRAIELAVRRLNQGEETERVRGLRDMLEEGIREIVPGARLNGHVTRRLPNTLNMTLPGMRGESLVLLLDRRGVCFSSGSACKSGNPEPSHALTAMGLTDEEAHCAVRFSLGVGNTEDDIRYVVDSLAEVVENAKRSVQFATCR
;
A
#
# COMPACT_ATOMS: atom_id res chain seq x y z
N TYR A 1 -18.00 11.79 -10.01
CA TYR A 1 -18.15 10.33 -9.79
C TYR A 1 -19.29 10.02 -8.80
N VAL A 2 -19.34 10.73 -7.67
CA VAL A 2 -20.35 10.54 -6.61
C VAL A 2 -21.79 10.84 -7.08
N LEU A 3 -21.96 11.76 -8.03
CA LEU A 3 -23.28 12.12 -8.56
C LEU A 3 -23.75 11.22 -9.72
N LYS A 4 -22.89 10.35 -10.25
CA LYS A 4 -23.23 9.42 -11.33
C LYS A 4 -24.26 8.40 -10.80
N GLY A 5 -25.49 8.51 -11.27
CA GLY A 5 -26.62 7.67 -10.83
C GLY A 5 -27.61 8.40 -9.90
N SER A 6 -27.32 9.63 -9.45
CA SER A 6 -28.27 10.43 -8.67
C SER A 6 -29.30 11.17 -9.55
N GLY A 7 -28.99 11.33 -10.83
CA GLY A 7 -29.79 12.13 -11.77
C GLY A 7 -29.52 13.64 -11.67
N PHE A 8 -28.58 14.08 -10.81
CA PHE A 8 -28.25 15.49 -10.61
C PHE A 8 -26.85 15.83 -11.10
N THR A 9 -26.68 17.04 -11.63
CA THR A 9 -25.38 17.61 -11.95
C THR A 9 -24.79 18.35 -10.75
N LEU A 10 -23.46 18.56 -10.75
CA LEU A 10 -22.80 19.35 -9.72
C LEU A 10 -23.31 20.79 -9.65
N GLN A 11 -23.75 21.34 -10.79
CA GLN A 11 -24.30 22.69 -10.87
C GLN A 11 -25.64 22.78 -10.17
N GLU A 12 -26.56 21.84 -10.43
CA GLU A 12 -27.87 21.77 -9.75
C GLU A 12 -27.72 21.61 -8.24
N VAL A 13 -26.75 20.81 -7.78
CA VAL A 13 -26.47 20.68 -6.34
C VAL A 13 -25.95 21.99 -5.74
N ARG A 14 -25.10 22.75 -6.47
CA ARG A 14 -24.61 24.06 -6.01
C ARG A 14 -25.73 25.12 -5.96
N GLU A 15 -26.58 25.17 -6.98
CA GLU A 15 -27.73 26.07 -7.05
C GLU A 15 -28.78 25.77 -5.94
N ALA A 16 -28.87 24.53 -5.52
CA ALA A 16 -29.71 24.09 -4.40
C ALA A 16 -29.07 24.27 -3.00
N GLY A 17 -27.99 25.04 -2.90
CA GLY A 17 -27.34 25.32 -1.62
C GLY A 17 -26.45 24.21 -1.06
N GLY A 18 -25.97 23.30 -1.93
CA GLY A 18 -25.01 22.25 -1.58
C GLY A 18 -25.63 20.89 -1.26
N SER A 19 -26.96 20.79 -1.21
CA SER A 19 -27.64 19.50 -1.03
C SER A 19 -28.92 19.40 -1.86
N VAL A 20 -29.18 18.21 -2.41
CA VAL A 20 -30.42 17.89 -3.13
C VAL A 20 -31.01 16.62 -2.55
N GLN A 21 -32.28 16.63 -2.26
CA GLN A 21 -32.96 15.43 -1.79
C GLN A 21 -33.22 14.50 -2.98
N ILE A 22 -32.58 13.33 -2.94
CA ILE A 22 -32.86 12.28 -3.93
C ILE A 22 -34.28 11.76 -3.69
N PRO A 23 -35.16 11.77 -4.71
CA PRO A 23 -36.50 11.27 -4.55
C PRO A 23 -36.51 9.83 -4.03
N THR A 24 -37.32 9.55 -2.98
CA THR A 24 -37.45 8.24 -2.34
C THR A 24 -37.96 7.13 -3.28
N ALA A 25 -38.34 7.45 -4.50
CA ALA A 25 -38.66 6.49 -5.55
C ALA A 25 -37.52 5.50 -5.90
N MET A 26 -36.28 5.76 -5.43
CA MET A 26 -35.16 4.80 -5.54
C MET A 26 -35.24 3.62 -4.58
N MET A 27 -36.06 3.63 -3.54
CA MET A 27 -36.32 2.46 -2.73
C MET A 27 -37.23 1.50 -3.49
N GLN A 28 -36.66 0.61 -4.27
CA GLN A 28 -37.42 -0.48 -4.86
C GLN A 28 -37.69 -1.52 -3.77
N TYR A 29 -38.93 -1.55 -3.30
CA TYR A 29 -39.43 -2.69 -2.51
C TYR A 29 -39.51 -3.95 -3.38
N ARG A 30 -39.26 -5.10 -2.76
CA ARG A 30 -39.36 -6.44 -3.41
C ARG A 30 -38.38 -6.55 -4.60
N LYS A 31 -37.14 -6.13 -4.41
CA LYS A 31 -36.07 -6.25 -5.43
C LYS A 31 -35.91 -7.70 -5.91
N TRP A 32 -36.15 -8.68 -5.04
CA TRP A 32 -36.09 -10.11 -5.38
C TRP A 32 -37.11 -10.53 -6.41
N GLU A 33 -38.32 -9.95 -6.44
CA GLU A 33 -39.36 -10.26 -7.42
C GLU A 33 -39.02 -9.73 -8.82
N LYS A 34 -38.25 -8.63 -8.86
CA LYS A 34 -37.89 -7.91 -10.09
C LYS A 34 -36.53 -8.32 -10.65
N GLY A 35 -35.85 -9.30 -10.06
CA GLY A 35 -34.53 -9.72 -10.47
C GLY A 35 -33.39 -8.73 -10.13
N SER A 36 -33.69 -7.68 -9.37
CA SER A 36 -32.70 -6.62 -9.07
C SER A 36 -31.63 -7.02 -8.04
N LEU A 37 -31.75 -8.20 -7.43
CA LEU A 37 -30.76 -8.71 -6.46
C LEU A 37 -29.77 -9.71 -7.07
N ARG A 38 -30.04 -10.21 -8.28
CA ARG A 38 -29.25 -11.25 -8.93
C ARG A 38 -28.51 -10.71 -10.14
N PRO A 39 -27.24 -11.10 -10.36
CA PRO A 39 -26.49 -10.70 -11.56
C PRO A 39 -27.11 -11.18 -12.87
N ASP A 40 -27.86 -12.30 -12.83
CA ASP A 40 -28.54 -12.89 -14.00
C ASP A 40 -29.90 -12.25 -14.30
N GLY A 41 -30.35 -11.26 -13.52
CA GLY A 41 -31.61 -10.55 -13.68
C GLY A 41 -32.87 -11.36 -13.38
N LYS A 42 -32.76 -12.61 -12.95
CA LYS A 42 -33.92 -13.47 -12.62
C LYS A 42 -34.48 -13.14 -11.23
N PRO A 43 -35.80 -13.32 -11.01
CA PRO A 43 -36.38 -13.22 -9.68
C PRO A 43 -35.66 -14.11 -8.66
N GLY A 44 -35.47 -13.60 -7.44
CA GLY A 44 -34.83 -14.32 -6.35
C GLY A 44 -33.73 -13.50 -5.65
N PHE A 45 -33.03 -14.18 -4.76
CA PHE A 45 -31.91 -13.61 -3.97
C PHE A 45 -30.58 -14.01 -4.59
N ASN A 46 -29.51 -13.25 -4.31
CA ASN A 46 -28.15 -13.56 -4.74
C ASN A 46 -27.53 -14.64 -3.82
N THR A 47 -28.08 -15.82 -3.89
CA THR A 47 -27.69 -17.03 -3.17
C THR A 47 -27.59 -18.21 -4.13
N PRO A 48 -26.84 -19.27 -3.82
CA PRO A 48 -26.74 -20.45 -4.68
C PRO A 48 -28.08 -21.04 -5.08
N THR A 49 -29.08 -21.06 -4.18
CA THR A 49 -30.43 -21.56 -4.47
C THR A 49 -31.35 -20.54 -5.13
N GLY A 50 -30.95 -19.28 -5.20
CA GLY A 50 -31.80 -18.18 -5.65
C GLY A 50 -32.93 -17.82 -4.69
N LYS A 51 -33.01 -18.47 -3.51
CA LYS A 51 -33.99 -18.22 -2.46
C LYS A 51 -33.35 -17.51 -1.27
N PHE A 52 -34.17 -16.95 -0.39
CA PHE A 52 -33.69 -16.52 0.92
C PHE A 52 -33.31 -17.78 1.71
N GLU A 53 -32.01 -17.92 2.00
CA GLU A 53 -31.47 -19.08 2.71
C GLU A 53 -31.47 -18.83 4.21
N ILE A 54 -32.32 -19.53 4.96
CA ILE A 54 -32.25 -19.61 6.42
C ILE A 54 -31.11 -20.54 6.82
N ALA A 55 -30.97 -21.67 6.11
CA ALA A 55 -29.81 -22.55 6.17
C ALA A 55 -28.87 -22.21 5.01
N SER A 56 -27.66 -21.80 5.31
CA SER A 56 -26.68 -21.35 4.30
C SER A 56 -26.08 -22.54 3.55
N THR A 57 -26.35 -22.64 2.24
CA THR A 57 -25.71 -23.64 1.38
C THR A 57 -24.20 -23.46 1.32
N VAL A 58 -23.71 -22.20 1.34
CA VAL A 58 -22.27 -21.88 1.34
C VAL A 58 -21.58 -22.41 2.59
N LEU A 59 -22.18 -22.25 3.77
CA LEU A 59 -21.63 -22.80 5.01
C LEU A 59 -21.55 -24.33 4.98
N ALA A 60 -22.62 -24.98 4.49
CA ALA A 60 -22.69 -26.44 4.34
C ALA A 60 -21.59 -26.97 3.39
N GLU A 61 -21.38 -26.32 2.24
CA GLU A 61 -20.33 -26.67 1.28
C GLU A 61 -18.92 -26.57 1.86
N HIS A 62 -18.71 -25.69 2.84
CA HIS A 62 -17.44 -25.53 3.55
C HIS A 62 -17.33 -26.35 4.82
N GLY A 63 -18.26 -27.27 5.07
CA GLY A 63 -18.24 -28.18 6.22
C GLY A 63 -18.66 -27.57 7.55
N TYR A 64 -19.33 -26.41 7.52
CA TYR A 64 -19.90 -25.77 8.71
C TYR A 64 -21.40 -26.05 8.83
N ASP A 65 -21.92 -25.87 10.06
CA ASP A 65 -23.37 -25.98 10.26
C ASP A 65 -24.08 -24.90 9.42
N PRO A 66 -25.01 -25.27 8.53
CA PRO A 66 -25.72 -24.31 7.70
C PRO A 66 -26.67 -23.38 8.48
N LEU A 67 -27.06 -23.76 9.69
CA LEU A 67 -27.86 -22.94 10.60
C LEU A 67 -26.99 -22.23 11.62
N PRO A 68 -27.31 -20.97 12.00
CA PRO A 68 -26.61 -20.31 13.06
C PRO A 68 -26.90 -21.02 14.40
N VAL A 69 -25.90 -21.73 14.89
CA VAL A 69 -25.93 -22.36 16.22
C VAL A 69 -25.15 -21.48 17.17
N TYR A 70 -25.74 -21.18 18.34
CA TYR A 70 -25.01 -20.47 19.38
C TYR A 70 -23.83 -21.30 19.85
N ALA A 71 -22.65 -20.69 19.81
CA ALA A 71 -21.46 -21.23 20.44
C ALA A 71 -20.94 -20.19 21.44
N GLU A 72 -20.59 -20.66 22.63
CA GLU A 72 -19.99 -19.79 23.65
C GLU A 72 -18.69 -19.17 23.11
N PRO A 73 -18.50 -17.83 23.25
CA PRO A 73 -17.24 -17.18 22.87
C PRO A 73 -16.05 -17.82 23.58
N LYS A 74 -14.98 -18.11 22.84
CA LYS A 74 -13.79 -18.79 23.38
C LYS A 74 -13.13 -18.06 24.58
N GLU A 75 -13.42 -16.80 24.79
CA GLU A 75 -12.97 -15.98 25.90
C GLU A 75 -14.16 -15.51 26.76
N GLY A 76 -15.33 -16.11 26.64
CA GLY A 76 -16.48 -15.80 27.47
C GLY A 76 -16.30 -16.25 28.93
N PRO A 77 -17.10 -15.75 29.86
CA PRO A 77 -17.00 -16.08 31.29
C PRO A 77 -17.25 -17.57 31.59
N LEU A 78 -18.02 -18.25 30.74
CA LEU A 78 -18.24 -19.68 30.87
C LEU A 78 -17.09 -20.50 30.27
N ALA A 79 -16.49 -20.03 29.18
CA ALA A 79 -15.37 -20.72 28.52
C ALA A 79 -14.05 -20.58 29.29
N GLN A 80 -13.85 -19.46 29.99
CA GLN A 80 -12.63 -19.15 30.73
C GLN A 80 -12.95 -18.60 32.15
N PRO A 81 -13.50 -19.40 33.05
CA PRO A 81 -13.96 -18.94 34.36
C PRO A 81 -12.85 -18.42 35.26
N GLU A 82 -11.64 -18.90 35.14
CA GLU A 82 -10.50 -18.39 35.93
C GLU A 82 -10.07 -17.00 35.44
N LEU A 83 -10.05 -16.76 34.13
CA LEU A 83 -9.76 -15.45 33.55
C LEU A 83 -10.88 -14.45 33.89
N ALA A 84 -12.12 -14.89 33.93
CA ALA A 84 -13.26 -14.06 34.30
C ALA A 84 -13.24 -13.59 35.76
N LYS A 85 -12.47 -14.22 36.64
CA LYS A 85 -12.26 -13.72 38.02
C LYS A 85 -11.38 -12.48 38.05
N GLU A 86 -10.42 -12.39 37.12
CA GLU A 86 -9.51 -11.25 36.98
C GLU A 86 -10.11 -10.14 36.08
N TYR A 87 -10.82 -10.54 35.02
CA TYR A 87 -11.46 -9.66 34.04
C TYR A 87 -12.97 -9.96 33.99
N PRO A 88 -13.75 -9.44 34.94
CA PRO A 88 -15.13 -9.90 35.18
C PRO A 88 -16.19 -9.32 34.25
N LEU A 89 -15.81 -8.45 33.32
CA LEU A 89 -16.73 -7.81 32.37
C LEU A 89 -16.52 -8.34 30.97
N VAL A 90 -17.61 -8.41 30.22
CA VAL A 90 -17.57 -8.73 28.78
C VAL A 90 -17.42 -7.43 27.99
N PHE A 91 -16.39 -7.36 27.18
CA PHE A 91 -16.04 -6.21 26.35
C PHE A 91 -16.70 -6.30 24.97
N ASP A 92 -17.38 -5.26 24.57
CA ASP A 92 -17.80 -4.99 23.19
C ASP A 92 -17.14 -3.72 22.67
N SER A 93 -16.65 -3.73 21.46
CA SER A 93 -16.04 -2.57 20.76
C SER A 93 -16.91 -2.15 19.56
N GLY A 94 -18.22 -2.05 19.74
CA GLY A 94 -19.16 -1.78 18.66
C GLY A 94 -19.66 -0.36 18.54
N SER A 95 -19.51 0.43 19.57
CA SER A 95 -20.07 1.77 19.66
C SER A 95 -19.45 2.72 18.64
N ARG A 96 -20.31 3.32 17.81
CA ARG A 96 -19.93 4.30 16.79
C ARG A 96 -20.37 5.68 17.24
N ILE A 97 -19.45 6.63 17.18
CA ILE A 97 -19.80 8.04 17.35
C ILE A 97 -20.36 8.62 16.07
N HIS A 98 -21.36 9.48 16.16
CA HIS A 98 -22.02 10.08 14.99
C HIS A 98 -21.13 11.07 14.24
N ALA A 99 -20.12 11.62 14.92
CA ALA A 99 -19.24 12.66 14.39
C ALA A 99 -18.01 12.12 13.68
N ASP A 100 -17.73 10.81 13.77
CA ASP A 100 -16.49 10.24 13.24
C ASP A 100 -16.72 8.82 12.71
N PHE A 101 -16.03 8.48 11.63
CA PHE A 101 -16.00 7.11 11.13
C PHE A 101 -14.67 6.45 11.54
N ARG A 102 -14.68 5.84 12.73
CA ARG A 102 -13.49 5.26 13.38
C ARG A 102 -12.45 6.35 13.70
N SER A 103 -11.25 6.30 13.10
CA SER A 103 -10.18 7.28 13.31
C SER A 103 -9.98 8.23 12.13
N GLN A 104 -10.87 8.20 11.13
CA GLN A 104 -10.65 8.95 9.87
C GLN A 104 -10.75 10.45 10.04
N ASP A 105 -11.66 10.92 10.91
CA ASP A 105 -11.99 12.33 11.02
C ASP A 105 -11.38 13.00 12.26
N HIS A 106 -10.56 12.30 13.05
CA HIS A 106 -9.87 12.83 14.24
C HIS A 106 -8.97 14.05 13.94
N GLY A 107 -8.57 14.24 12.68
CA GLY A 107 -7.84 15.44 12.24
C GLY A 107 -8.73 16.67 11.98
N VAL A 108 -10.07 16.57 12.11
CA VAL A 108 -11.02 17.65 11.81
C VAL A 108 -11.49 18.35 13.09
N PRO A 109 -11.00 19.57 13.42
CA PRO A 109 -11.30 20.24 14.70
C PRO A 109 -12.80 20.49 14.95
N GLY A 110 -13.61 20.61 13.89
CA GLY A 110 -15.05 20.78 13.98
C GLY A 110 -15.76 19.54 14.53
N LEU A 111 -15.38 18.37 14.06
CA LEU A 111 -15.94 17.08 14.47
C LEU A 111 -15.45 16.66 15.86
N ASN A 112 -14.18 16.95 16.18
CA ASN A 112 -13.63 16.70 17.52
C ASN A 112 -14.37 17.45 18.65
N ARG A 113 -15.03 18.58 18.36
CA ARG A 113 -15.87 19.27 19.35
C ARG A 113 -17.16 18.52 19.66
N MET A 114 -17.62 17.65 18.76
CA MET A 114 -18.83 16.83 18.94
C MET A 114 -18.53 15.55 19.72
N ALA A 115 -17.30 15.04 19.64
CA ALA A 115 -16.83 13.87 20.36
C ALA A 115 -15.39 14.11 20.85
N PRO A 116 -15.22 14.93 21.91
CA PRO A 116 -13.90 15.37 22.36
C PRO A 116 -13.06 14.24 22.96
N ASP A 117 -13.70 13.28 23.59
CA ASP A 117 -13.06 12.17 24.28
C ASP A 117 -13.67 10.82 23.86
N PRO A 118 -12.89 9.73 23.85
CA PRO A 118 -13.43 8.38 23.68
C PRO A 118 -14.19 7.94 24.93
N GLU A 119 -15.31 7.26 24.75
CA GLU A 119 -16.17 6.82 25.85
C GLU A 119 -16.29 5.30 25.91
N VAL A 120 -16.47 4.80 27.15
CA VAL A 120 -16.89 3.44 27.44
C VAL A 120 -18.17 3.46 28.26
N ALA A 121 -19.23 2.87 27.72
CA ALA A 121 -20.49 2.70 28.43
C ALA A 121 -20.36 1.53 29.43
N ILE A 122 -20.75 1.79 30.68
CA ILE A 122 -20.72 0.81 31.77
C ILE A 122 -22.04 0.87 32.55
N ASN A 123 -22.57 -0.31 32.92
CA ASN A 123 -23.76 -0.36 33.76
C ASN A 123 -23.55 0.34 35.12
N ARG A 124 -24.56 1.05 35.61
CA ARG A 124 -24.51 1.79 36.86
C ARG A 124 -24.06 0.91 38.05
N ARG A 125 -24.58 -0.30 38.19
CA ARG A 125 -24.20 -1.22 39.27
C ARG A 125 -22.74 -1.67 39.19
N ASP A 126 -22.24 -1.88 37.99
CA ASP A 126 -20.84 -2.27 37.78
C ASP A 126 -19.88 -1.09 38.02
N ALA A 127 -20.32 0.13 37.70
CA ALA A 127 -19.60 1.36 38.01
C ALA A 127 -19.53 1.59 39.53
N GLU A 128 -20.67 1.45 40.24
CA GLU A 128 -20.76 1.60 41.71
C GLU A 128 -19.85 0.60 42.44
N LYS A 129 -19.83 -0.66 42.03
CA LYS A 129 -18.91 -1.70 42.58
C LYS A 129 -17.43 -1.32 42.48
N ARG A 130 -17.09 -0.46 41.49
CA ARG A 130 -15.71 -0.03 41.18
C ARG A 130 -15.41 1.40 41.63
N GLY A 131 -16.40 2.10 42.25
CA GLY A 131 -16.25 3.49 42.66
C GLY A 131 -16.19 4.50 41.52
N ILE A 132 -16.57 4.10 40.28
CA ILE A 132 -16.53 4.90 39.07
C ILE A 132 -17.79 5.76 38.97
N LYS A 133 -17.61 7.04 38.63
CA LYS A 133 -18.69 8.00 38.37
C LYS A 133 -18.75 8.34 36.88
N ASP A 134 -19.92 8.81 36.46
CA ASP A 134 -20.08 9.29 35.08
C ASP A 134 -19.08 10.41 34.78
N GLY A 135 -18.41 10.31 33.63
CA GLY A 135 -17.37 11.25 33.21
C GLY A 135 -15.99 11.04 33.84
N ASP A 136 -15.78 10.05 34.69
CA ASP A 136 -14.44 9.71 35.20
C ASP A 136 -13.55 9.14 34.11
N TRP A 137 -12.24 9.39 34.22
CA TRP A 137 -11.29 8.70 33.38
C TRP A 137 -11.01 7.29 33.91
N VAL A 138 -11.11 6.31 33.01
CA VAL A 138 -10.95 4.90 33.36
C VAL A 138 -10.04 4.21 32.34
N HIS A 139 -9.31 3.20 32.79
CA HIS A 139 -8.70 2.24 31.90
C HIS A 139 -9.64 1.04 31.72
N VAL A 140 -9.98 0.72 30.49
CA VAL A 140 -10.45 -0.61 30.14
C VAL A 140 -9.21 -1.48 29.98
N ALA A 141 -9.10 -2.54 30.75
CA ALA A 141 -7.97 -3.45 30.76
C ALA A 141 -8.40 -4.86 30.34
N SER A 142 -7.62 -5.51 29.50
CA SER A 142 -7.78 -6.90 29.08
C SER A 142 -6.47 -7.66 29.28
N PRO A 143 -6.41 -8.99 29.13
CA PRO A 143 -5.16 -9.74 29.21
C PRO A 143 -4.08 -9.26 28.22
N ARG A 144 -4.44 -8.52 27.18
CA ARG A 144 -3.57 -8.05 26.10
C ARG A 144 -3.01 -6.65 26.32
N GLY A 145 -3.79 -5.77 26.98
CA GLY A 145 -3.39 -4.40 27.18
C GLY A 145 -4.49 -3.57 27.86
N ARG A 146 -4.34 -2.26 27.78
CA ARG A 146 -5.31 -1.32 28.33
C ARG A 146 -5.44 -0.09 27.45
N ALA A 147 -6.64 0.49 27.42
CA ALA A 147 -6.93 1.73 26.72
C ALA A 147 -7.67 2.71 27.62
N LEU A 148 -7.45 4.01 27.39
CA LEU A 148 -7.99 5.09 28.21
C LEU A 148 -9.31 5.59 27.62
N TYR A 149 -10.36 5.65 28.46
CA TYR A 149 -11.70 6.10 28.09
C TYR A 149 -12.30 7.02 29.15
N ARG A 150 -13.32 7.77 28.76
CA ARG A 150 -14.28 8.39 29.69
C ARG A 150 -15.39 7.40 30.02
N ALA A 151 -15.68 7.21 31.28
CA ALA A 151 -16.80 6.39 31.71
C ALA A 151 -18.13 7.09 31.37
N HIS A 152 -18.98 6.41 30.63
CA HIS A 152 -20.40 6.78 30.46
C HIS A 152 -21.25 5.80 31.27
N VAL A 153 -21.68 6.23 32.46
CA VAL A 153 -22.46 5.39 33.37
C VAL A 153 -23.94 5.45 32.99
N THR A 154 -24.48 4.33 32.55
CA THR A 154 -25.83 4.24 31.99
C THR A 154 -26.56 2.99 32.45
N ASP A 155 -27.88 3.06 32.50
CA ASP A 155 -28.74 1.90 32.74
C ASP A 155 -29.09 1.16 31.42
N ASP A 156 -28.69 1.71 30.27
CA ASP A 156 -28.89 1.07 28.96
C ASP A 156 -27.90 -0.09 28.68
N MET A 157 -26.81 -0.16 29.47
CA MET A 157 -25.88 -1.30 29.41
C MET A 157 -26.35 -2.43 30.33
N VAL A 158 -26.17 -3.65 29.88
CA VAL A 158 -26.41 -4.86 30.65
C VAL A 158 -25.35 -5.00 31.75
N GLU A 159 -25.74 -5.36 32.99
CA GLU A 159 -24.79 -5.67 34.06
C GLU A 159 -23.83 -6.80 33.64
N GLY A 160 -22.55 -6.62 33.85
CA GLY A 160 -21.48 -7.54 33.43
C GLY A 160 -20.93 -7.30 32.03
N ALA A 161 -21.34 -6.23 31.34
CA ALA A 161 -20.83 -5.88 30.03
C ALA A 161 -20.45 -4.39 29.92
N VAL A 162 -19.53 -4.08 29.01
CA VAL A 162 -19.14 -2.72 28.62
C VAL A 162 -19.04 -2.59 27.11
N ASP A 163 -19.39 -1.41 26.60
CA ASP A 163 -19.27 -1.08 25.17
C ASP A 163 -18.40 0.17 24.99
N ALA A 164 -17.30 0.03 24.25
CA ALA A 164 -16.33 1.09 24.05
C ALA A 164 -16.36 1.64 22.62
N ASN A 165 -16.09 2.94 22.48
CA ASN A 165 -15.95 3.57 21.17
C ASN A 165 -14.87 2.91 20.36
N MET A 166 -15.14 2.69 19.06
CA MET A 166 -14.16 2.22 18.09
C MET A 166 -13.24 3.35 17.65
N GLY A 167 -11.97 3.06 17.42
CA GLY A 167 -10.99 3.99 16.87
C GLY A 167 -9.90 4.37 17.86
N GLY A 168 -9.22 5.49 17.60
CA GLY A 168 -8.10 5.98 18.40
C GLY A 168 -6.74 5.36 18.03
N GLY A 169 -5.70 5.69 18.82
CA GLY A 169 -4.33 5.21 18.63
C GLY A 169 -3.55 5.84 17.45
N GLY A 170 -4.18 6.73 16.69
CA GLY A 170 -3.54 7.43 15.58
C GLY A 170 -2.80 8.70 16.02
N PRO A 171 -1.96 9.29 15.16
CA PRO A 171 -1.19 10.51 15.48
C PRO A 171 -2.04 11.79 15.40
N LEU A 172 -3.27 11.72 14.95
CA LEU A 172 -4.16 12.86 14.70
C LEU A 172 -5.27 12.93 15.75
N GLY A 173 -5.82 14.14 15.96
CA GLY A 173 -6.93 14.38 16.87
C GLY A 173 -6.52 14.78 18.30
N PRO A 174 -7.50 14.91 19.21
CA PRO A 174 -7.25 15.16 20.62
C PRO A 174 -6.37 14.09 21.26
N ARG A 175 -5.61 14.48 22.27
CA ARG A 175 -4.67 13.57 22.95
C ARG A 175 -5.35 12.35 23.56
N SER A 176 -6.55 12.52 24.10
CA SER A 176 -7.38 11.43 24.62
C SER A 176 -7.65 10.33 23.57
N TRP A 177 -7.92 10.73 22.33
CA TRP A 177 -8.08 9.80 21.22
C TRP A 177 -6.76 9.19 20.75
N GLN A 178 -5.63 9.90 20.86
CA GLN A 178 -4.31 9.35 20.56
C GLN A 178 -3.87 8.28 21.58
N GLU A 179 -4.27 8.44 22.84
CA GLU A 179 -3.97 7.52 23.94
C GLU A 179 -4.99 6.37 24.05
N CYS A 180 -6.11 6.44 23.33
CA CYS A 180 -7.13 5.40 23.23
C CYS A 180 -6.89 4.56 21.98
N ASN A 181 -6.51 3.31 22.14
CA ASN A 181 -6.37 2.36 21.02
C ASN A 181 -7.14 1.07 21.36
N VAL A 182 -8.34 0.94 20.82
CA VAL A 182 -9.18 -0.24 21.02
C VAL A 182 -8.51 -1.55 20.61
N ASN A 183 -7.59 -1.51 19.64
CA ASN A 183 -6.88 -2.69 19.17
C ASN A 183 -5.90 -3.27 20.23
N GLU A 184 -5.53 -2.51 21.25
CA GLU A 184 -4.74 -3.02 22.37
C GLU A 184 -5.54 -3.94 23.30
N LEU A 185 -6.86 -3.88 23.22
CA LEU A 185 -7.76 -4.72 24.00
C LEU A 185 -8.19 -6.00 23.26
N THR A 186 -8.07 -6.00 21.93
CA THR A 186 -8.61 -7.04 21.06
C THR A 186 -7.57 -8.10 20.70
N ASP A 187 -8.04 -9.28 20.25
CA ASP A 187 -7.20 -10.41 19.90
C ASP A 187 -7.07 -10.52 18.39
N LEU A 188 -5.85 -10.36 17.89
CA LEU A 188 -5.53 -10.55 16.48
C LEU A 188 -5.17 -12.00 16.11
N GLU A 189 -4.98 -12.86 17.12
CA GLU A 189 -4.67 -14.28 16.89
C GLU A 189 -5.92 -15.13 16.69
N ARG A 190 -7.09 -14.61 17.11
CA ARG A 190 -8.39 -15.24 16.96
C ARG A 190 -9.20 -14.53 15.90
N TYR A 191 -9.54 -15.24 14.87
CA TYR A 191 -10.34 -14.74 13.76
C TYR A 191 -11.41 -15.75 13.37
N ASP A 192 -12.45 -15.24 12.72
CA ASP A 192 -13.47 -16.08 12.12
C ASP A 192 -12.84 -16.89 10.98
N PRO A 193 -12.95 -18.22 11.00
CA PRO A 193 -12.22 -19.08 10.05
C PRO A 193 -12.72 -18.97 8.60
N ILE A 194 -13.90 -18.39 8.38
CA ILE A 194 -14.50 -18.21 7.06
C ILE A 194 -14.20 -16.82 6.50
N SER A 195 -14.46 -15.78 7.30
CA SER A 195 -14.31 -14.39 6.87
C SER A 195 -12.92 -13.81 7.12
N GLY A 196 -12.12 -14.44 7.99
CA GLY A 196 -10.83 -13.92 8.44
C GLY A 196 -10.94 -12.70 9.35
N PHE A 197 -12.15 -12.31 9.78
CA PHE A 197 -12.35 -11.17 10.66
C PHE A 197 -11.85 -11.47 12.07
N PRO A 198 -11.03 -10.57 12.67
CA PRO A 198 -10.63 -10.69 14.07
C PRO A 198 -11.83 -10.62 15.02
N VAL A 199 -11.70 -11.27 16.18
CA VAL A 199 -12.72 -11.22 17.22
C VAL A 199 -12.59 -9.91 18.00
N TYR A 200 -13.48 -8.97 17.73
CA TYR A 200 -13.52 -7.65 18.38
C TYR A 200 -14.54 -7.57 19.54
N LYS A 201 -15.34 -8.59 19.73
CA LYS A 201 -16.48 -8.61 20.64
C LYS A 201 -16.42 -9.83 21.55
N ALA A 202 -17.12 -9.73 22.68
CA ALA A 202 -17.20 -10.80 23.67
C ALA A 202 -15.83 -11.27 24.17
N LEU A 203 -14.94 -10.31 24.46
CA LEU A 203 -13.67 -10.51 25.14
C LEU A 203 -13.80 -10.15 26.63
N LEU A 204 -12.94 -10.70 27.48
CA LEU A 204 -12.94 -10.38 28.89
C LEU A 204 -12.13 -9.12 29.19
N CYS A 205 -12.69 -8.24 30.03
CA CYS A 205 -12.03 -7.03 30.51
C CYS A 205 -12.40 -6.69 31.96
N ASP A 206 -11.69 -5.70 32.50
CA ASP A 206 -12.13 -4.96 33.69
C ASP A 206 -11.99 -3.46 33.44
N VAL A 207 -12.72 -2.64 34.20
CA VAL A 207 -12.69 -1.18 34.13
C VAL A 207 -12.18 -0.63 35.47
N VAL A 208 -11.07 0.12 35.40
CA VAL A 208 -10.36 0.61 36.60
C VAL A 208 -10.26 2.12 36.55
N GLU A 209 -10.61 2.80 37.67
CA GLU A 209 -10.48 4.25 37.81
C GLU A 209 -9.03 4.71 37.65
N VAL A 210 -8.82 5.79 36.87
CA VAL A 210 -7.53 6.47 36.80
C VAL A 210 -7.39 7.49 37.90
N LYS A 211 -6.45 7.30 38.83
CA LYS A 211 -6.23 8.22 39.95
C LYS A 211 -5.99 9.65 39.47
N ARG A 212 -6.61 10.65 40.10
CA ARG A 212 -6.73 12.06 39.70
C ARG A 212 -5.43 12.77 39.26
N ASP A 213 -4.26 12.36 39.72
CA ASP A 213 -2.98 13.00 39.38
C ASP A 213 -2.59 12.87 37.90
N VAL A 214 -3.01 11.81 37.22
CA VAL A 214 -2.76 11.60 35.79
C VAL A 214 -3.72 12.45 34.96
N ALA A 215 -5.00 12.54 35.37
CA ALA A 215 -6.00 13.34 34.67
C ALA A 215 -5.68 14.85 34.74
N ALA A 216 -5.15 15.35 35.87
CA ALA A 216 -4.78 16.75 36.06
C ALA A 216 -3.53 17.16 35.26
N ARG A 217 -2.59 16.25 35.04
CA ARG A 217 -1.40 16.46 34.18
C ARG A 217 -1.78 16.50 32.71
N ASN A 218 -2.66 15.61 32.26
CA ASN A 218 -3.16 15.59 30.90
C ASN A 218 -3.96 16.86 30.54
N ALA A 219 -4.73 17.42 31.48
CA ALA A 219 -5.47 18.66 31.29
C ALA A 219 -4.55 19.91 31.16
N ARG A 220 -3.31 19.86 31.67
CA ARG A 220 -2.33 20.96 31.61
C ARG A 220 -1.35 20.87 30.46
N GLY A 221 -1.40 19.82 29.66
CA GLY A 221 -0.47 19.64 28.54
C GLY A 221 0.99 19.34 28.96
N GLU A 222 1.21 18.99 30.23
CA GLU A 222 2.51 18.63 30.75
C GLU A 222 2.89 17.22 30.26
N ALA A 223 4.00 17.09 29.55
CA ALA A 223 4.53 15.80 29.19
C ALA A 223 4.84 14.99 30.46
N PRO A 224 4.49 13.71 30.55
CA PRO A 224 4.88 12.88 31.67
C PRO A 224 6.40 12.83 31.73
N GLU A 225 6.98 13.33 32.80
CA GLU A 225 8.35 13.00 33.18
C GLU A 225 8.39 11.50 33.50
N GLY A 226 9.10 10.78 32.67
CA GLY A 226 9.14 9.33 32.70
C GLY A 226 7.93 8.76 31.94
N ARG A 227 8.18 8.18 30.78
CA ARG A 227 7.34 7.10 30.30
C ARG A 227 7.08 6.22 31.51
N ALA A 228 5.89 6.32 32.12
CA ALA A 228 5.41 5.27 32.98
C ALA A 228 5.65 4.02 32.14
N ALA A 229 6.52 3.16 32.67
CA ALA A 229 6.76 1.91 32.02
C ALA A 229 5.38 1.39 31.67
N VAL A 230 5.05 1.36 30.37
CA VAL A 230 4.11 0.40 29.87
C VAL A 230 4.60 -0.85 30.58
N VAL A 231 3.81 -1.36 31.55
CA VAL A 231 4.01 -2.71 31.99
C VAL A 231 3.64 -3.50 30.75
N HIS A 232 4.61 -3.58 29.86
CA HIS A 232 4.65 -4.67 28.94
C HIS A 232 4.40 -5.88 29.84
N ALA A 233 3.29 -6.57 29.64
CA ALA A 233 3.21 -7.96 30.01
C ALA A 233 4.61 -8.47 29.80
N THR A 234 5.31 -8.74 30.90
CA THR A 234 6.76 -8.92 31.01
C THR A 234 7.39 -9.04 29.65
N LYS A 235 8.07 -7.94 29.16
CA LYS A 235 8.71 -8.04 27.85
C LYS A 235 9.24 -9.44 27.82
N PRO A 236 8.81 -10.34 26.95
CA PRO A 236 9.46 -11.61 26.88
C PRO A 236 10.91 -11.21 26.79
N LYS A 237 11.76 -11.66 27.77
CA LYS A 237 13.21 -11.34 27.86
C LYS A 237 13.65 -11.12 26.44
N PRO A 238 14.30 -10.01 26.03
CA PRO A 238 14.46 -9.67 24.63
C PRO A 238 14.84 -10.94 23.92
N LYS A 239 13.87 -11.60 23.30
CA LYS A 239 14.13 -12.67 22.35
C LYS A 239 15.06 -11.94 21.42
N LYS A 240 16.36 -12.32 21.33
CA LYS A 240 17.36 -11.85 20.36
C LYS A 240 16.62 -11.20 19.24
N ALA A 241 16.78 -9.87 19.02
CA ALA A 241 15.91 -9.03 18.18
C ALA A 241 15.45 -9.88 17.01
N ALA A 242 14.15 -10.15 16.92
CA ALA A 242 13.67 -11.22 16.05
C ALA A 242 14.24 -10.92 14.67
N ARG A 243 15.02 -11.85 14.11
CA ARG A 243 15.75 -11.67 12.85
C ARG A 243 14.74 -11.13 11.85
N ARG A 244 15.02 -10.00 11.24
CA ARG A 244 14.18 -9.44 10.18
C ARG A 244 14.96 -9.50 8.87
N VAL A 245 14.43 -10.22 7.89
CA VAL A 245 14.97 -10.29 6.53
C VAL A 245 14.01 -9.57 5.60
N TYR A 246 14.46 -8.44 5.05
CA TYR A 246 13.65 -7.62 4.15
C TYR A 246 13.97 -7.97 2.70
N LEU A 247 13.00 -8.55 1.99
CA LEU A 247 13.06 -8.95 0.58
C LEU A 247 11.95 -8.30 -0.25
N ASP A 248 11.65 -7.02 0.03
CA ASP A 248 10.61 -6.27 -0.69
C ASP A 248 11.14 -4.92 -1.24
N HIS A 249 12.37 -4.93 -1.73
CA HIS A 249 13.05 -3.73 -2.24
C HIS A 249 12.41 -3.14 -3.50
N ASN A 250 11.64 -3.92 -4.27
CA ASN A 250 10.87 -3.38 -5.41
C ASN A 250 9.65 -2.59 -4.95
N ALA A 251 9.12 -2.81 -3.74
CA ALA A 251 8.07 -1.97 -3.18
C ALA A 251 8.64 -0.65 -2.66
N THR A 252 9.69 -0.70 -1.86
CA THR A 252 10.48 0.46 -1.41
C THR A 252 11.80 -0.02 -0.82
N THR A 253 12.83 0.83 -0.83
CA THR A 253 14.09 0.54 -0.16
C THR A 253 14.21 1.35 1.14
N PRO A 254 14.92 0.86 2.17
CA PRO A 254 15.35 1.72 3.28
C PRO A 254 16.25 2.82 2.75
N ALA A 255 16.16 4.02 3.30
CA ALA A 255 17.10 5.08 2.94
C ALA A 255 18.51 4.70 3.43
N ASP A 256 19.52 4.90 2.56
CA ASP A 256 20.91 4.68 2.93
C ASP A 256 21.31 5.67 4.04
N PRO A 257 22.11 5.27 5.06
CA PRO A 257 22.55 6.17 6.11
C PRO A 257 23.25 7.44 5.58
N GLU A 258 24.06 7.34 4.54
CA GLU A 258 24.71 8.49 3.90
C GLU A 258 23.70 9.44 3.22
N VAL A 259 22.59 8.91 2.75
CA VAL A 259 21.47 9.70 2.21
C VAL A 259 20.78 10.49 3.32
N VAL A 260 20.50 9.84 4.45
CA VAL A 260 19.88 10.49 5.61
C VAL A 260 20.75 11.63 6.13
N GLU A 261 22.06 11.41 6.25
CA GLU A 261 23.02 12.45 6.69
C GLU A 261 23.07 13.62 5.69
N ALA A 262 23.06 13.36 4.39
CA ALA A 262 23.03 14.41 3.37
C ALA A 262 21.77 15.28 3.43
N MET A 263 20.61 14.69 3.80
CA MET A 263 19.35 15.41 3.93
C MET A 263 19.27 16.28 5.19
N ARG A 264 19.92 15.88 6.27
CA ARG A 264 19.78 16.46 7.62
C ARG A 264 19.91 17.98 7.67
N PRO A 265 20.92 18.64 7.06
CA PRO A 265 21.04 20.10 7.08
C PRO A 265 19.83 20.81 6.48
N PHE A 266 19.30 20.27 5.38
CA PHE A 266 18.19 20.86 4.63
C PHE A 266 16.81 20.67 5.29
N LEU A 267 16.74 19.91 6.37
CA LEU A 267 15.53 19.80 7.20
C LEU A 267 15.42 20.91 8.24
N SER A 268 16.50 21.65 8.53
CA SER A 268 16.53 22.64 9.61
C SER A 268 17.40 23.86 9.31
N SER A 269 18.74 23.73 9.30
CA SER A 269 19.68 24.86 9.19
C SER A 269 19.72 25.47 7.80
N GLU A 270 19.63 24.65 6.75
CA GLU A 270 19.67 25.04 5.33
C GLU A 270 18.24 25.21 4.76
N CYS A 271 17.41 26.04 5.41
CA CYS A 271 15.96 26.13 5.15
C CYS A 271 15.60 27.10 4.01
N GLY A 272 16.53 27.50 3.15
CA GLY A 272 16.32 28.48 2.09
C GLY A 272 15.33 28.02 1.02
N ASN A 273 14.46 28.92 0.54
CA ASN A 273 13.66 28.69 -0.67
C ASN A 273 14.56 28.89 -1.91
N PRO A 274 14.68 27.90 -2.81
CA PRO A 274 15.53 28.01 -4.01
C PRO A 274 15.20 29.21 -4.93
N SER A 275 13.98 29.72 -4.89
CA SER A 275 13.58 30.90 -5.67
C SER A 275 14.04 32.23 -5.07
N SER A 276 14.51 32.25 -3.81
CA SER A 276 14.96 33.47 -3.13
C SER A 276 16.36 33.88 -3.57
N ILE A 277 16.61 35.22 -3.58
CA ILE A 277 17.90 35.81 -4.01
C ILE A 277 18.90 35.98 -2.87
N HIS A 278 18.49 35.84 -1.61
CA HIS A 278 19.36 35.92 -0.43
C HIS A 278 20.20 34.65 -0.24
N GLY A 279 21.25 34.71 0.58
CA GLY A 279 22.23 33.63 0.78
C GLY A 279 21.62 32.23 0.94
N PRO A 280 20.74 31.95 1.94
CA PRO A 280 20.11 30.64 2.11
C PRO A 280 19.35 30.15 0.88
N GLY A 281 18.69 31.04 0.13
CA GLY A 281 18.00 30.66 -1.12
C GLY A 281 18.97 30.25 -2.23
N VAL A 282 20.11 30.96 -2.35
CA VAL A 282 21.16 30.64 -3.32
C VAL A 282 21.82 29.29 -2.98
N GLU A 283 22.02 29.00 -1.71
CA GLU A 283 22.56 27.71 -1.22
C GLU A 283 21.62 26.56 -1.53
N ALA A 284 20.34 26.70 -1.22
CA ALA A 284 19.31 25.71 -1.54
C ALA A 284 19.22 25.45 -3.05
N ARG A 285 19.20 26.51 -3.89
CA ARG A 285 19.23 26.40 -5.35
C ARG A 285 20.49 25.68 -5.83
N SER A 286 21.64 26.02 -5.28
CA SER A 286 22.92 25.39 -5.64
C SER A 286 22.92 23.91 -5.30
N ALA A 287 22.27 23.50 -4.20
CA ALA A 287 22.10 22.11 -3.83
C ALA A 287 21.21 21.37 -4.84
N VAL A 288 20.04 21.93 -5.20
CA VAL A 288 19.14 21.35 -6.23
C VAL A 288 19.87 21.19 -7.57
N GLU A 289 20.63 22.20 -8.01
CA GLU A 289 21.34 22.14 -9.28
C GLU A 289 22.55 21.17 -9.26
N ARG A 290 23.18 20.92 -8.12
CA ARG A 290 24.18 19.85 -7.99
C ARG A 290 23.53 18.48 -8.22
N VAL A 291 22.40 18.24 -7.59
CA VAL A 291 21.67 16.97 -7.76
C VAL A 291 21.17 16.80 -9.18
N ARG A 292 20.65 17.86 -9.80
CA ARG A 292 20.23 17.84 -11.19
C ARG A 292 21.36 17.38 -12.13
N ARG A 293 22.58 17.84 -11.89
CA ARG A 293 23.77 17.38 -12.63
C ARG A 293 24.10 15.91 -12.33
N ALA A 294 23.95 15.44 -11.09
CA ALA A 294 24.18 14.03 -10.75
C ALA A 294 23.17 13.10 -11.45
N VAL A 295 21.88 13.46 -11.45
CA VAL A 295 20.84 12.72 -12.20
C VAL A 295 21.15 12.72 -13.69
N ALA A 296 21.49 13.88 -14.25
CA ALA A 296 21.82 14.03 -15.67
C ALA A 296 23.04 13.18 -16.07
N GLN A 297 24.06 13.12 -15.23
CA GLN A 297 25.24 12.28 -15.45
C GLN A 297 24.88 10.78 -15.42
N ALA A 298 24.01 10.36 -14.48
CA ALA A 298 23.56 8.99 -14.37
C ALA A 298 22.73 8.52 -15.58
N LEU A 299 22.10 9.45 -16.30
CA LEU A 299 21.28 9.19 -17.49
C LEU A 299 22.00 9.56 -18.82
N ASN A 300 23.25 10.00 -18.76
CA ASN A 300 24.02 10.53 -19.89
C ASN A 300 23.27 11.65 -20.66
N CYS A 301 22.80 12.66 -19.93
CA CYS A 301 22.13 13.82 -20.51
C CYS A 301 22.61 15.15 -19.89
N THR A 302 22.08 16.29 -20.37
CA THR A 302 22.37 17.59 -19.78
C THR A 302 21.39 17.89 -18.64
N ALA A 303 21.85 18.61 -17.61
CA ALA A 303 21.06 18.95 -16.42
C ALA A 303 19.71 19.63 -16.75
N ARG A 304 19.66 20.44 -17.79
CA ARG A 304 18.44 21.12 -18.26
C ARG A 304 17.34 20.17 -18.77
N ARG A 305 17.61 18.88 -18.85
CA ARG A 305 16.68 17.83 -19.31
C ARG A 305 16.03 17.07 -18.16
N VAL A 306 16.42 17.35 -16.93
CA VAL A 306 15.91 16.68 -15.74
C VAL A 306 14.91 17.59 -15.05
N VAL A 307 13.68 17.14 -14.86
CA VAL A 307 12.59 17.82 -14.15
C VAL A 307 12.34 17.03 -12.86
N PHE A 308 12.44 17.66 -11.70
CA PHE A 308 12.12 17.01 -10.43
C PHE A 308 10.61 16.91 -10.23
N THR A 309 10.17 15.77 -9.68
CA THR A 309 8.76 15.43 -9.42
C THR A 309 8.60 14.88 -8.00
N GLY A 310 7.38 14.70 -7.55
CA GLY A 310 7.08 14.10 -6.25
C GLY A 310 7.27 12.57 -6.19
N GLY A 311 7.69 11.95 -7.29
CA GLY A 311 7.94 10.50 -7.40
C GLY A 311 7.72 9.96 -8.81
N GLY A 312 7.90 8.64 -9.01
CA GLY A 312 7.74 7.99 -10.31
C GLY A 312 6.35 8.18 -10.90
N SER A 313 5.30 8.00 -10.10
CA SER A 313 3.92 8.17 -10.60
C SER A 313 3.60 9.58 -11.10
N GLU A 314 4.17 10.64 -10.49
CA GLU A 314 4.05 11.99 -11.01
C GLU A 314 4.84 12.15 -12.29
N ALA A 315 6.06 11.59 -12.37
CA ALA A 315 6.88 11.61 -13.57
C ALA A 315 6.19 10.91 -14.75
N ASP A 316 5.62 9.72 -14.55
CA ASP A 316 4.86 8.98 -15.57
C ASP A 316 3.64 9.77 -16.06
N ASN A 317 2.86 10.33 -15.13
CA ASN A 317 1.71 11.14 -15.49
C ASN A 317 2.12 12.38 -16.29
N LEU A 318 3.20 13.09 -15.88
CA LEU A 318 3.70 14.26 -16.59
C LEU A 318 4.21 13.88 -17.99
N ALA A 319 4.93 12.76 -18.11
CA ALA A 319 5.38 12.26 -19.40
C ALA A 319 4.21 11.93 -20.32
N ILE A 320 3.27 11.11 -19.86
CA ILE A 320 2.19 10.57 -20.70
C ILE A 320 1.14 11.63 -21.00
N LYS A 321 0.58 12.26 -19.97
CA LYS A 321 -0.47 13.27 -20.14
C LYS A 321 0.07 14.56 -20.73
N GLY A 322 1.27 14.99 -20.28
CA GLY A 322 1.93 16.19 -20.78
C GLY A 322 2.26 16.07 -22.27
N ALA A 323 2.79 14.92 -22.72
CA ALA A 323 3.06 14.65 -24.13
C ALA A 323 1.76 14.54 -24.95
N ALA A 324 0.74 13.86 -24.41
CA ALA A 324 -0.54 13.69 -25.06
C ALA A 324 -1.22 15.04 -25.34
N PHE A 325 -1.32 15.89 -24.33
CA PHE A 325 -1.96 17.21 -24.50
C PHE A 325 -1.16 18.15 -25.41
N ALA A 326 0.18 18.15 -25.29
CA ALA A 326 1.05 18.96 -26.16
C ALA A 326 1.07 18.48 -27.61
N GLY A 327 0.86 17.18 -27.84
CA GLY A 327 0.89 16.54 -29.17
C GLY A 327 -0.47 16.40 -29.85
N ARG A 328 -1.55 16.87 -29.23
CA ARG A 328 -2.93 16.61 -29.67
C ARG A 328 -3.24 17.02 -31.12
N ASP A 329 -2.64 18.10 -31.59
CA ASP A 329 -2.82 18.57 -32.98
C ASP A 329 -2.15 17.63 -34.00
N ALA A 330 -1.15 16.87 -33.58
CA ALA A 330 -0.45 15.91 -34.44
C ALA A 330 -1.12 14.53 -34.45
N GLY A 331 -1.91 14.22 -33.41
CA GLY A 331 -2.62 12.95 -33.29
C GLY A 331 -3.22 12.71 -31.91
N VAL A 332 -3.96 11.63 -31.80
CA VAL A 332 -4.65 11.26 -30.55
C VAL A 332 -4.38 9.79 -30.15
N HIS A 333 -3.49 9.10 -30.85
CA HIS A 333 -3.21 7.70 -30.59
C HIS A 333 -1.97 7.53 -29.71
N ILE A 334 -2.08 6.69 -28.69
CA ILE A 334 -1.04 6.34 -27.72
C ILE A 334 -0.93 4.83 -27.69
N ILE A 335 0.30 4.33 -27.62
CA ILE A 335 0.58 2.90 -27.46
C ILE A 335 1.29 2.68 -26.13
N THR A 336 0.85 1.68 -25.37
CA THR A 336 1.50 1.22 -24.14
C THR A 336 1.47 -0.30 -24.07
N SER A 337 2.06 -0.91 -23.02
CA SER A 337 2.00 -2.36 -22.84
C SER A 337 1.00 -2.78 -21.76
N CYS A 338 0.54 -4.03 -21.81
CA CYS A 338 -0.35 -4.60 -20.79
C CYS A 338 0.36 -4.90 -19.46
N VAL A 339 1.71 -4.88 -19.43
CA VAL A 339 2.54 -5.19 -18.24
C VAL A 339 3.12 -3.95 -17.55
N GLU A 340 2.58 -2.77 -17.81
CA GLU A 340 3.02 -1.52 -17.23
C GLU A 340 2.69 -1.39 -15.74
N HIS A 341 3.40 -0.49 -15.06
CA HIS A 341 2.99 -0.05 -13.72
C HIS A 341 1.62 0.66 -13.77
N PRO A 342 0.77 0.52 -12.73
CA PRO A 342 -0.55 1.18 -12.69
C PRO A 342 -0.53 2.70 -12.94
N ALA A 343 0.58 3.40 -12.64
CA ALA A 343 0.72 4.83 -12.93
C ALA A 343 0.65 5.13 -14.43
N VAL A 344 1.20 4.25 -15.28
CA VAL A 344 1.14 4.33 -16.74
C VAL A 344 -0.23 3.91 -17.24
N LEU A 345 -0.72 2.73 -16.85
CA LEU A 345 -2.02 2.20 -17.30
C LEU A 345 -3.16 3.17 -16.97
N ARG A 346 -3.21 3.69 -15.74
CA ARG A 346 -4.26 4.62 -15.31
C ARG A 346 -4.14 5.99 -15.95
N ALA A 347 -2.91 6.44 -16.26
CA ALA A 347 -2.71 7.69 -17.02
C ALA A 347 -3.25 7.55 -18.45
N CYS A 348 -2.96 6.43 -19.13
CA CYS A 348 -3.47 6.12 -20.45
C CYS A 348 -5.01 5.97 -20.44
N GLU A 349 -5.55 5.18 -19.49
CA GLU A 349 -7.00 5.04 -19.31
C GLU A 349 -7.70 6.40 -19.12
N ALA A 350 -7.14 7.28 -18.28
CA ALA A 350 -7.71 8.60 -18.07
C ALA A 350 -7.74 9.44 -19.35
N LEU A 351 -6.75 9.30 -20.24
CA LEU A 351 -6.69 10.04 -21.50
C LEU A 351 -7.82 9.65 -22.48
N THR A 352 -8.37 8.43 -22.39
CA THR A 352 -9.52 8.03 -23.20
C THR A 352 -10.75 8.90 -22.95
N THR A 353 -10.92 9.40 -21.70
CA THR A 353 -12.01 10.32 -21.37
C THR A 353 -11.84 11.71 -22.00
N PHE A 354 -10.64 12.03 -22.48
CA PHE A 354 -10.32 13.25 -23.23
C PHE A 354 -10.28 13.03 -24.75
N GLY A 355 -10.71 11.86 -25.24
CA GLY A 355 -10.80 11.54 -26.66
C GLY A 355 -9.50 11.03 -27.28
N PHE A 356 -8.54 10.57 -26.47
CA PHE A 356 -7.38 9.83 -26.97
C PHE A 356 -7.72 8.35 -27.15
N GLU A 357 -7.07 7.72 -28.11
CA GLU A 357 -7.14 6.28 -28.36
C GLU A 357 -5.90 5.59 -27.81
N VAL A 358 -6.07 4.47 -27.12
CA VAL A 358 -4.98 3.74 -26.48
C VAL A 358 -4.94 2.31 -27.01
N THR A 359 -3.79 1.90 -27.54
CA THR A 359 -3.51 0.50 -27.87
C THR A 359 -2.59 -0.10 -26.82
N TYR A 360 -2.96 -1.26 -26.30
CA TYR A 360 -2.16 -2.01 -25.33
C TYR A 360 -1.47 -3.17 -26.05
N LEU A 361 -0.14 -3.15 -26.10
CA LEU A 361 0.66 -4.25 -26.64
C LEU A 361 0.63 -5.43 -25.68
N GLU A 362 0.42 -6.59 -26.23
CA GLU A 362 0.52 -7.84 -25.48
C GLU A 362 1.98 -8.17 -25.13
N ALA A 363 2.17 -8.89 -24.04
CA ALA A 363 3.45 -9.46 -23.67
C ALA A 363 3.39 -10.99 -23.80
N ASP A 364 4.53 -11.61 -24.05
CA ASP A 364 4.64 -13.07 -24.04
C ASP A 364 4.57 -13.66 -22.61
N GLY A 365 4.59 -14.98 -22.49
CA GLY A 365 4.59 -15.69 -21.20
C GLY A 365 5.81 -15.40 -20.30
N GLN A 366 6.80 -14.67 -20.80
CA GLN A 366 7.96 -14.19 -20.05
C GLN A 366 7.87 -12.68 -19.73
N GLY A 367 6.80 -12.03 -20.16
CA GLY A 367 6.55 -10.61 -19.95
C GLY A 367 7.32 -9.70 -20.93
N LEU A 368 7.79 -10.20 -22.05
CA LEU A 368 8.42 -9.40 -23.11
C LEU A 368 7.39 -8.89 -24.12
N VAL A 369 7.52 -7.63 -24.49
CA VAL A 369 6.81 -7.01 -25.62
C VAL A 369 7.60 -7.29 -26.91
N ASP A 370 6.94 -7.85 -27.92
CA ASP A 370 7.58 -8.06 -29.23
C ASP A 370 7.66 -6.72 -29.99
N PRO A 371 8.86 -6.28 -30.40
CA PRO A 371 9.02 -5.08 -31.24
C PRO A 371 8.21 -5.11 -32.55
N LYS A 372 7.91 -6.30 -33.10
CA LYS A 372 7.05 -6.43 -34.27
C LYS A 372 5.61 -6.01 -33.98
N SER A 373 5.08 -6.40 -32.82
CA SER A 373 3.73 -5.97 -32.41
C SER A 373 3.62 -4.45 -32.32
N LEU A 374 4.68 -3.75 -31.87
CA LEU A 374 4.73 -2.30 -31.92
C LEU A 374 4.73 -1.77 -33.35
N ALA A 375 5.54 -2.35 -34.24
CA ALA A 375 5.61 -1.92 -35.64
C ALA A 375 4.26 -2.10 -36.38
N GLU A 376 3.47 -3.10 -36.02
CA GLU A 376 2.15 -3.36 -36.56
C GLU A 376 1.07 -2.46 -35.96
N ALA A 377 1.20 -2.08 -34.67
CA ALA A 377 0.24 -1.26 -33.97
C ALA A 377 0.39 0.26 -34.24
N ILE A 378 1.60 0.69 -34.61
CA ILE A 378 1.89 2.11 -34.85
C ILE A 378 1.24 2.58 -36.16
N ARG A 379 0.59 3.73 -36.11
CA ARG A 379 -0.18 4.27 -37.26
C ARG A 379 -0.05 5.78 -37.36
N PRO A 380 -0.45 6.39 -38.48
CA PRO A 380 -0.54 7.84 -38.57
C PRO A 380 -1.38 8.41 -37.42
N GLY A 381 -0.88 9.45 -36.75
CA GLY A 381 -1.50 10.00 -35.54
C GLY A 381 -1.10 9.32 -34.23
N THR A 382 -0.20 8.33 -34.26
CA THR A 382 0.47 7.84 -33.02
C THR A 382 1.47 8.90 -32.57
N ILE A 383 1.25 9.45 -31.37
CA ILE A 383 2.07 10.55 -30.82
C ILE A 383 3.03 10.08 -29.72
N LEU A 384 2.69 8.99 -29.03
CA LEU A 384 3.46 8.48 -27.89
C LEU A 384 3.42 6.96 -27.86
N VAL A 385 4.57 6.37 -27.60
CA VAL A 385 4.75 4.97 -27.19
C VAL A 385 5.34 4.97 -25.79
N SER A 386 4.74 4.25 -24.86
CA SER A 386 5.19 4.14 -23.47
C SER A 386 5.35 2.68 -23.08
N VAL A 387 6.59 2.22 -22.85
CA VAL A 387 6.87 0.84 -22.42
C VAL A 387 7.88 0.86 -21.29
N ILE A 388 7.56 0.16 -20.20
CA ILE A 388 8.40 0.05 -19.00
C ILE A 388 9.78 -0.53 -19.33
N THR A 389 10.85 0.00 -18.74
CA THR A 389 12.21 -0.56 -18.95
C THR A 389 12.35 -1.94 -18.31
N ALA A 390 11.87 -2.09 -17.08
CA ALA A 390 11.92 -3.36 -16.34
C ALA A 390 10.69 -3.50 -15.45
N ASN A 391 9.99 -4.61 -15.59
CA ASN A 391 8.76 -4.85 -14.85
C ASN A 391 9.02 -4.99 -13.34
N ASN A 392 8.21 -4.33 -12.54
CA ASN A 392 8.34 -4.26 -11.08
C ASN A 392 7.94 -5.55 -10.34
N GLU A 393 7.23 -6.46 -11.00
CA GLU A 393 6.76 -7.71 -10.42
C GLU A 393 7.64 -8.90 -10.80
N VAL A 394 7.87 -9.12 -12.08
CA VAL A 394 8.64 -10.28 -12.59
C VAL A 394 10.10 -9.94 -12.91
N GLY A 395 10.44 -8.65 -12.99
CA GLY A 395 11.79 -8.19 -13.25
C GLY A 395 12.21 -8.23 -14.72
N THR A 396 11.38 -8.69 -15.64
CA THR A 396 11.69 -8.78 -17.08
C THR A 396 12.09 -7.42 -17.64
N VAL A 397 13.22 -7.39 -18.37
CA VAL A 397 13.79 -6.18 -19.00
C VAL A 397 13.38 -6.13 -20.47
N GLN A 398 12.72 -5.05 -20.87
CA GLN A 398 12.19 -4.83 -22.21
C GLN A 398 13.28 -4.44 -23.22
N PRO A 399 13.08 -4.68 -24.51
CA PRO A 399 14.00 -4.30 -25.59
C PRO A 399 13.84 -2.80 -25.94
N VAL A 400 14.08 -1.90 -24.95
CA VAL A 400 13.80 -0.46 -25.01
C VAL A 400 14.42 0.23 -26.22
N ALA A 401 15.69 -0.06 -26.53
CA ALA A 401 16.38 0.57 -27.66
C ALA A 401 15.70 0.25 -29.01
N GLU A 402 15.22 -0.98 -29.19
CA GLU A 402 14.54 -1.40 -30.41
C GLU A 402 13.15 -0.77 -30.52
N LEU A 403 12.41 -0.77 -29.43
CA LEU A 403 11.08 -0.14 -29.36
C LEU A 403 11.18 1.38 -29.59
N ALA A 404 12.15 2.05 -28.97
CA ALA A 404 12.40 3.49 -29.18
C ALA A 404 12.75 3.80 -30.65
N ARG A 405 13.58 2.96 -31.28
CA ARG A 405 13.94 3.11 -32.71
C ARG A 405 12.71 3.00 -33.61
N ILE A 406 11.80 2.07 -33.34
CA ILE A 406 10.56 1.90 -34.11
C ILE A 406 9.66 3.14 -33.91
N ALA A 407 9.41 3.57 -32.68
CA ALA A 407 8.61 4.74 -32.40
C ALA A 407 9.14 5.98 -33.13
N LYS A 408 10.46 6.22 -33.03
CA LYS A 408 11.13 7.36 -33.68
C LYS A 408 11.05 7.32 -35.21
N ALA A 409 11.15 6.14 -35.82
CA ALA A 409 11.02 5.99 -37.26
C ALA A 409 9.64 6.40 -37.78
N HIS A 410 8.62 6.40 -36.95
CA HIS A 410 7.25 6.81 -37.27
C HIS A 410 6.90 8.19 -36.70
N GLY A 411 7.86 8.93 -36.13
CA GLY A 411 7.67 10.27 -35.59
C GLY A 411 6.94 10.32 -34.24
N ALA A 412 6.71 9.19 -33.57
CA ALA A 412 6.14 9.12 -32.26
C ALA A 412 7.22 9.31 -31.17
N LEU A 413 6.87 9.96 -30.05
CA LEU A 413 7.72 10.04 -28.87
C LEU A 413 7.81 8.67 -28.18
N PHE A 414 8.96 8.38 -27.57
CA PHE A 414 9.14 7.18 -26.76
C PHE A 414 9.37 7.54 -25.29
N HIS A 415 8.46 7.09 -24.44
CA HIS A 415 8.56 7.15 -22.98
C HIS A 415 8.88 5.78 -22.39
N THR A 416 9.66 5.75 -21.31
CA THR A 416 9.86 4.55 -20.51
C THR A 416 9.83 4.85 -19.02
N ASP A 417 9.07 4.04 -18.27
CA ASP A 417 9.19 3.95 -16.81
C ASP A 417 10.45 3.15 -16.47
N ALA A 418 11.50 3.85 -16.03
CA ALA A 418 12.76 3.25 -15.60
C ALA A 418 12.92 3.22 -14.07
N VAL A 419 11.83 3.36 -13.32
CA VAL A 419 11.82 3.40 -11.85
C VAL A 419 12.49 2.17 -11.24
N GLN A 420 12.31 0.99 -11.82
CA GLN A 420 12.95 -0.23 -11.34
C GLN A 420 14.36 -0.46 -11.93
N ALA A 421 14.70 0.22 -13.01
CA ALA A 421 15.96 0.02 -13.72
C ALA A 421 17.10 0.92 -13.17
N LEU A 422 16.78 2.14 -12.71
CA LEU A 422 17.78 3.08 -12.19
C LEU A 422 18.66 2.43 -11.11
N GLY A 423 19.98 2.55 -11.27
CA GLY A 423 20.97 1.99 -10.34
C GLY A 423 21.10 0.46 -10.33
N LYS A 424 20.36 -0.24 -11.21
CA LYS A 424 20.43 -1.69 -11.39
C LYS A 424 20.84 -2.09 -12.81
N LEU A 425 20.53 -1.24 -13.77
CA LEU A 425 20.90 -1.37 -15.18
C LEU A 425 21.54 -0.06 -15.67
N PRO A 426 22.45 -0.12 -16.66
CA PRO A 426 22.91 1.07 -17.36
C PRO A 426 21.74 1.77 -18.07
N LEU A 427 21.64 3.09 -17.91
CA LEU A 427 20.60 3.91 -18.52
C LEU A 427 21.25 5.08 -19.26
N ASP A 428 21.57 4.89 -20.54
CA ASP A 428 22.04 5.93 -21.44
C ASP A 428 20.88 6.36 -22.34
N VAL A 429 20.27 7.53 -22.07
CA VAL A 429 19.07 7.97 -22.80
C VAL A 429 19.35 8.33 -24.25
N GLU A 430 20.61 8.68 -24.59
CA GLU A 430 21.01 8.98 -25.97
C GLU A 430 21.22 7.69 -26.77
N GLU A 431 21.94 6.72 -26.20
CA GLU A 431 22.17 5.42 -26.82
C GLU A 431 20.85 4.65 -27.00
N LEU A 432 19.99 4.64 -25.98
CA LEU A 432 18.70 3.97 -26.00
C LEU A 432 17.65 4.70 -26.86
N GLY A 433 17.91 5.94 -27.27
CA GLY A 433 17.02 6.71 -28.13
C GLY A 433 15.74 7.21 -27.45
N ILE A 434 15.76 7.36 -26.12
CA ILE A 434 14.60 7.68 -25.29
C ILE A 434 14.28 9.18 -25.37
N ASP A 435 12.98 9.54 -25.43
CA ASP A 435 12.51 10.93 -25.40
C ASP A 435 12.09 11.37 -24.01
N LEU A 436 11.48 10.48 -23.24
CA LEU A 436 11.00 10.70 -21.88
C LEU A 436 11.35 9.49 -21.00
N LEU A 437 11.89 9.72 -19.80
CA LEU A 437 12.24 8.65 -18.88
C LEU A 437 11.89 9.03 -17.43
N SER A 438 11.11 8.19 -16.77
CA SER A 438 10.68 8.37 -15.38
C SER A 438 11.55 7.60 -14.39
N VAL A 439 11.94 8.23 -13.28
CA VAL A 439 12.69 7.61 -12.18
C VAL A 439 12.16 8.02 -10.82
N SER A 440 12.44 7.21 -9.78
CA SER A 440 12.02 7.45 -8.40
C SER A 440 13.14 7.16 -7.41
N SER A 441 13.32 8.05 -6.46
CA SER A 441 14.38 8.00 -5.48
C SER A 441 14.30 6.77 -4.55
N HIS A 442 13.10 6.46 -4.05
CA HIS A 442 12.92 5.40 -3.04
C HIS A 442 13.13 3.97 -3.56
N LYS A 443 13.47 3.79 -4.82
CA LYS A 443 13.84 2.49 -5.40
C LYS A 443 15.36 2.27 -5.47
N VAL A 444 16.12 3.31 -5.12
CA VAL A 444 17.59 3.31 -5.13
C VAL A 444 18.18 3.78 -3.78
N TYR A 445 17.50 3.45 -2.69
CA TYR A 445 17.90 3.79 -1.30
C TYR A 445 17.84 5.29 -0.98
N GLY A 446 17.08 6.06 -1.76
CA GLY A 446 16.78 7.45 -1.51
C GLY A 446 15.45 7.65 -0.74
N PRO A 447 15.08 8.90 -0.45
CA PRO A 447 13.84 9.23 0.24
C PRO A 447 12.61 8.98 -0.65
N LYS A 448 11.47 8.72 0.00
CA LYS A 448 10.14 8.77 -0.62
C LYS A 448 9.76 10.22 -0.91
N GLY A 449 8.82 10.43 -1.85
CA GLY A 449 8.29 11.77 -2.15
C GLY A 449 9.20 12.63 -3.04
N VAL A 450 10.09 12.00 -3.81
CA VAL A 450 10.89 12.64 -4.86
C VAL A 450 11.20 11.66 -5.98
N GLY A 451 11.16 12.17 -7.21
CA GLY A 451 11.54 11.49 -8.44
C GLY A 451 12.02 12.50 -9.47
N ALA A 452 12.24 12.05 -10.68
CA ALA A 452 12.58 12.92 -11.79
C ALA A 452 12.05 12.37 -13.13
N LEU A 453 11.79 13.29 -14.05
CA LEU A 453 11.51 13.04 -15.45
C LEU A 453 12.64 13.59 -16.30
N TYR A 454 13.26 12.73 -17.13
CA TYR A 454 14.09 13.20 -18.23
C TYR A 454 13.19 13.61 -19.41
N VAL A 455 13.49 14.75 -20.00
CA VAL A 455 12.79 15.30 -21.19
C VAL A 455 13.80 15.65 -22.26
N ARG A 456 13.78 14.95 -23.42
CA ARG A 456 14.69 15.22 -24.55
C ARG A 456 14.51 16.64 -25.09
N ARG A 457 15.59 17.18 -25.63
CA ARG A 457 15.56 18.50 -26.28
C ARG A 457 14.55 18.53 -27.43
N GLY A 458 13.64 19.52 -27.38
CA GLY A 458 12.59 19.73 -28.38
C GLY A 458 11.27 19.03 -28.08
N VAL A 459 11.23 18.11 -27.13
CA VAL A 459 9.96 17.55 -26.64
C VAL A 459 9.18 18.63 -25.87
N ARG A 460 7.90 18.78 -26.21
CA ARG A 460 6.97 19.68 -25.54
C ARG A 460 6.08 18.86 -24.60
N LEU A 461 5.85 19.39 -23.42
CA LEU A 461 4.91 18.83 -22.44
C LEU A 461 3.98 19.92 -21.94
N GLU A 462 2.72 19.61 -21.78
CA GLU A 462 1.80 20.43 -21.00
C GLU A 462 1.99 20.12 -19.51
N PRO A 463 2.17 21.14 -18.65
CA PRO A 463 2.31 20.92 -17.21
C PRO A 463 1.02 20.37 -16.60
N LEU A 464 1.15 19.48 -15.62
CA LEU A 464 0.01 18.96 -14.86
C LEU A 464 -0.27 19.77 -13.60
N ILE A 465 0.78 20.38 -13.03
CA ILE A 465 0.69 21.20 -11.83
C ILE A 465 1.02 22.63 -12.23
N HIS A 466 0.01 23.50 -12.21
CA HIS A 466 0.14 24.90 -12.59
C HIS A 466 0.48 25.78 -11.38
N GLY A 467 1.30 26.83 -11.58
CA GLY A 467 1.71 27.75 -10.52
C GLY A 467 2.89 28.61 -10.96
N GLY A 468 3.89 28.77 -10.10
CA GLY A 468 5.14 29.48 -10.43
C GLY A 468 5.99 28.70 -11.44
N ASP A 469 6.99 29.38 -12.03
CA ASP A 469 7.83 28.88 -13.13
C ASP A 469 8.94 27.89 -12.67
N HIS A 470 8.69 27.16 -11.59
CA HIS A 470 9.62 26.10 -11.12
C HIS A 470 9.76 25.02 -12.20
N GLU A 471 10.93 24.38 -12.22
CA GLU A 471 11.23 23.33 -13.20
C GLU A 471 10.89 23.78 -14.64
N TRP A 472 11.22 25.03 -14.99
CA TRP A 472 10.98 25.68 -16.29
C TRP A 472 9.49 25.69 -16.69
N GLY A 473 8.59 25.85 -15.72
CA GLY A 473 7.14 25.87 -15.92
C GLY A 473 6.50 24.48 -16.07
N LEU A 474 7.29 23.40 -16.05
CA LEU A 474 6.78 22.03 -16.22
C LEU A 474 6.22 21.43 -14.92
N ARG A 475 6.70 21.91 -13.76
CA ARG A 475 6.22 21.43 -12.47
C ARG A 475 6.29 22.54 -11.43
N ALA A 476 5.17 23.16 -11.15
CA ALA A 476 5.07 24.24 -10.18
C ALA A 476 5.13 23.74 -8.72
N GLY A 477 5.50 24.65 -7.84
CA GLY A 477 5.61 24.40 -6.38
C GLY A 477 7.05 24.36 -5.90
N THR A 478 7.28 24.91 -4.71
CA THR A 478 8.62 24.96 -4.09
C THR A 478 9.24 23.56 -4.06
N GLU A 479 10.48 23.49 -4.48
CA GLU A 479 11.24 22.24 -4.59
C GLU A 479 11.45 21.59 -3.21
N ASN A 480 11.29 20.28 -3.14
CA ASN A 480 11.59 19.46 -1.96
C ASN A 480 13.11 19.33 -1.80
N VAL A 481 13.76 20.42 -1.36
CA VAL A 481 15.23 20.49 -1.28
C VAL A 481 15.85 19.31 -0.52
N PRO A 482 15.40 18.97 0.72
CA PRO A 482 15.97 17.84 1.44
C PRO A 482 15.77 16.51 0.70
N GLY A 483 14.59 16.29 0.12
CA GLY A 483 14.31 15.07 -0.67
C GLY A 483 15.16 14.99 -1.94
N ILE A 484 15.33 16.11 -2.65
CA ILE A 484 16.18 16.19 -3.84
C ILE A 484 17.64 15.92 -3.49
N VAL A 485 18.16 16.52 -2.41
CA VAL A 485 19.54 16.27 -1.93
C VAL A 485 19.75 14.78 -1.59
N GLY A 486 18.79 14.18 -0.88
CA GLY A 486 18.80 12.75 -0.61
C GLY A 486 18.79 11.91 -1.88
N PHE A 487 17.99 12.27 -2.89
CA PHE A 487 17.97 11.60 -4.17
C PHE A 487 19.33 11.69 -4.89
N GLY A 488 19.98 12.86 -4.88
CA GLY A 488 21.31 13.01 -5.45
C GLY A 488 22.32 12.06 -4.83
N ARG A 489 22.36 12.00 -3.48
CA ARG A 489 23.26 11.08 -2.79
C ARG A 489 22.96 9.62 -3.10
N ALA A 490 21.68 9.26 -3.15
CA ALA A 490 21.26 7.90 -3.52
C ALA A 490 21.72 7.51 -4.93
N ILE A 491 21.59 8.41 -5.91
CA ILE A 491 22.07 8.19 -7.29
C ILE A 491 23.59 8.00 -7.34
N GLU A 492 24.35 8.87 -6.68
CA GLU A 492 25.82 8.74 -6.64
C GLU A 492 26.25 7.36 -6.11
N LEU A 493 25.61 6.90 -5.04
CA LEU A 493 25.85 5.57 -4.46
C LEU A 493 25.45 4.45 -5.40
N ALA A 494 24.29 4.56 -6.04
CA ALA A 494 23.76 3.54 -6.96
C ALA A 494 24.62 3.42 -8.22
N VAL A 495 25.01 4.53 -8.83
CA VAL A 495 25.90 4.54 -10.02
C VAL A 495 27.28 3.99 -9.67
N ARG A 496 27.83 4.34 -8.50
CA ARG A 496 29.11 3.78 -8.04
C ARG A 496 29.03 2.26 -7.91
N ARG A 497 28.00 1.72 -7.24
CA ARG A 497 27.76 0.28 -7.07
C ARG A 497 27.59 -0.42 -8.43
N LEU A 498 26.81 0.18 -9.33
CA LEU A 498 26.57 -0.37 -10.67
C LEU A 498 27.87 -0.45 -11.49
N ASN A 499 28.70 0.62 -11.48
CA ASN A 499 29.96 0.65 -12.23
C ASN A 499 31.03 -0.31 -11.68
N GLN A 500 31.01 -0.59 -10.39
CA GLN A 500 31.89 -1.58 -9.76
C GLN A 500 31.49 -3.01 -10.14
N GLY A 501 30.18 -3.26 -10.37
CA GLY A 501 29.65 -4.56 -10.80
C GLY A 501 29.54 -5.62 -9.70
N GLU A 502 30.42 -5.61 -8.71
CA GLU A 502 30.53 -6.62 -7.65
C GLU A 502 29.20 -6.80 -6.88
N GLU A 503 28.57 -5.69 -6.51
CA GLU A 503 27.32 -5.70 -5.79
C GLU A 503 26.16 -6.26 -6.62
N THR A 504 26.12 -5.94 -7.90
CA THR A 504 25.12 -6.46 -8.84
C THR A 504 25.22 -7.97 -8.99
N GLU A 505 26.45 -8.50 -9.15
CA GLU A 505 26.71 -9.94 -9.25
C GLU A 505 26.40 -10.65 -7.92
N ARG A 506 26.76 -10.06 -6.79
CA ARG A 506 26.45 -10.60 -5.46
C ARG A 506 24.93 -10.73 -5.26
N VAL A 507 24.17 -9.67 -5.54
CA VAL A 507 22.71 -9.68 -5.43
C VAL A 507 22.07 -10.68 -6.39
N ARG A 508 22.62 -10.81 -7.62
CA ARG A 508 22.20 -11.84 -8.58
C ARG A 508 22.41 -13.24 -8.02
N GLY A 509 23.59 -13.52 -7.48
CA GLY A 509 23.90 -14.82 -6.87
C GLY A 509 22.96 -15.17 -5.72
N LEU A 510 22.65 -14.20 -4.86
CA LEU A 510 21.69 -14.39 -3.76
C LEU A 510 20.27 -14.68 -4.28
N ARG A 511 19.83 -13.99 -5.33
CA ARG A 511 18.54 -14.25 -5.99
C ARG A 511 18.48 -15.66 -6.55
N ASP A 512 19.54 -16.09 -7.24
CA ASP A 512 19.60 -17.41 -7.86
C ASP A 512 19.64 -18.51 -6.81
N MET A 513 20.39 -18.33 -5.72
CA MET A 513 20.37 -19.21 -4.55
C MET A 513 18.98 -19.34 -3.92
N LEU A 514 18.23 -18.24 -3.83
CA LEU A 514 16.85 -18.26 -3.33
C LEU A 514 15.92 -19.02 -4.29
N GLU A 515 16.05 -18.82 -5.60
CA GLU A 515 15.27 -19.53 -6.61
C GLU A 515 15.51 -21.04 -6.53
N GLU A 516 16.77 -21.47 -6.41
CA GLU A 516 17.16 -22.89 -6.30
C GLU A 516 16.58 -23.51 -5.01
N GLY A 517 16.76 -22.86 -3.86
CA GLY A 517 16.22 -23.33 -2.60
C GLY A 517 14.70 -23.43 -2.58
N ILE A 518 13.97 -22.51 -3.22
CA ILE A 518 12.52 -22.61 -3.35
C ILE A 518 12.12 -23.81 -4.22
N ARG A 519 12.81 -24.06 -5.33
CA ARG A 519 12.55 -25.19 -6.22
C ARG A 519 12.74 -26.55 -5.52
N GLU A 520 13.72 -26.65 -4.63
CA GLU A 520 13.96 -27.86 -3.86
C GLU A 520 12.83 -28.16 -2.85
N ILE A 521 12.27 -27.11 -2.23
CA ILE A 521 11.23 -27.23 -1.20
C ILE A 521 9.83 -27.43 -1.80
N VAL A 522 9.53 -26.73 -2.89
CA VAL A 522 8.20 -26.69 -3.50
C VAL A 522 8.24 -27.36 -4.87
N PRO A 523 7.88 -28.65 -4.97
CA PRO A 523 7.79 -29.33 -6.25
C PRO A 523 6.80 -28.61 -7.18
N GLY A 524 7.24 -28.34 -8.42
CA GLY A 524 6.43 -27.62 -9.40
C GLY A 524 6.47 -26.09 -9.29
N ALA A 525 7.29 -25.52 -8.40
CA ALA A 525 7.53 -24.08 -8.36
C ALA A 525 8.06 -23.59 -9.72
N ARG A 526 7.46 -22.53 -10.25
CA ARG A 526 7.81 -21.98 -11.58
C ARG A 526 8.25 -20.53 -11.47
N LEU A 527 9.31 -20.19 -12.18
CA LEU A 527 9.73 -18.80 -12.36
C LEU A 527 8.73 -18.08 -13.27
N ASN A 528 8.29 -16.91 -12.86
CA ASN A 528 7.54 -15.96 -13.68
C ASN A 528 8.51 -14.88 -14.19
N GLY A 529 8.42 -14.56 -15.48
CA GLY A 529 9.32 -13.63 -16.15
C GLY A 529 10.44 -14.29 -16.93
N HIS A 530 11.31 -13.47 -17.53
CA HIS A 530 12.35 -13.93 -18.42
C HIS A 530 13.53 -14.53 -17.64
N VAL A 531 14.04 -15.68 -18.09
CA VAL A 531 15.09 -16.43 -17.39
C VAL A 531 16.40 -15.64 -17.27
N THR A 532 16.80 -14.91 -18.31
CA THR A 532 18.09 -14.19 -18.37
C THR A 532 17.93 -12.67 -18.45
N ARG A 533 16.96 -12.15 -19.24
CA ARG A 533 16.69 -10.72 -19.38
C ARG A 533 15.84 -10.23 -18.22
N ARG A 534 16.40 -10.25 -17.01
CA ARG A 534 15.69 -9.79 -15.80
C ARG A 534 16.59 -9.00 -14.87
N LEU A 535 15.99 -8.17 -14.03
CA LEU A 535 16.68 -7.44 -12.98
C LEU A 535 17.50 -8.39 -12.09
N PRO A 536 18.67 -7.97 -11.63
CA PRO A 536 19.53 -8.83 -10.81
C PRO A 536 18.92 -9.18 -9.45
N ASN A 537 18.00 -8.35 -8.96
CA ASN A 537 17.45 -8.42 -7.60
C ASN A 537 16.03 -8.98 -7.51
N THR A 538 15.36 -9.29 -8.62
CA THR A 538 13.93 -9.63 -8.62
C THR A 538 13.73 -11.10 -8.93
N LEU A 539 12.96 -11.77 -8.06
CA LEU A 539 12.51 -13.15 -8.22
C LEU A 539 11.00 -13.19 -8.03
N ASN A 540 10.27 -13.63 -9.05
CA ASN A 540 8.85 -13.90 -8.96
C ASN A 540 8.59 -15.37 -9.27
N MET A 541 7.90 -16.08 -8.40
CA MET A 541 7.63 -17.50 -8.55
C MET A 541 6.18 -17.83 -8.24
N THR A 542 5.58 -18.69 -9.04
CA THR A 542 4.31 -19.34 -8.71
C THR A 542 4.59 -20.61 -7.92
N LEU A 543 3.98 -20.70 -6.72
CA LEU A 543 4.11 -21.82 -5.80
C LEU A 543 2.77 -22.60 -5.77
N PRO A 544 2.62 -23.69 -6.52
CA PRO A 544 1.35 -24.38 -6.70
C PRO A 544 0.70 -24.80 -5.37
N GLY A 545 -0.60 -24.50 -5.23
CA GLY A 545 -1.39 -24.85 -4.03
C GLY A 545 -1.14 -23.98 -2.81
N MET A 546 -0.31 -22.92 -2.92
CA MET A 546 -0.01 -22.01 -1.81
C MET A 546 -0.34 -20.57 -2.19
N ARG A 547 -1.35 -19.99 -1.54
CA ARG A 547 -1.71 -18.59 -1.78
C ARG A 547 -0.61 -17.66 -1.26
N GLY A 548 -0.13 -16.77 -2.13
CA GLY A 548 0.96 -15.85 -1.83
C GLY A 548 0.68 -14.96 -0.61
N GLU A 549 -0.55 -14.50 -0.43
CA GLU A 549 -0.97 -13.70 0.72
C GLU A 549 -0.84 -14.45 2.04
N SER A 550 -1.24 -15.73 2.05
CA SER A 550 -1.07 -16.59 3.23
C SER A 550 0.39 -16.80 3.56
N LEU A 551 1.24 -16.99 2.54
CA LEU A 551 2.69 -17.13 2.71
C LEU A 551 3.31 -15.85 3.26
N VAL A 552 2.90 -14.66 2.78
CA VAL A 552 3.37 -13.38 3.33
C VAL A 552 3.08 -13.30 4.82
N LEU A 553 1.86 -13.60 5.26
CA LEU A 553 1.48 -13.55 6.68
C LEU A 553 2.23 -14.58 7.54
N LEU A 554 2.41 -15.81 7.03
CA LEU A 554 3.09 -16.88 7.77
C LEU A 554 4.59 -16.63 7.91
N LEU A 555 5.23 -16.08 6.89
CA LEU A 555 6.66 -15.78 6.89
C LEU A 555 6.97 -14.45 7.60
N ASP A 556 6.06 -13.46 7.58
CA ASP A 556 6.20 -12.22 8.36
C ASP A 556 6.29 -12.53 9.87
N ARG A 557 5.52 -13.49 10.37
CA ARG A 557 5.64 -13.98 11.77
C ARG A 557 7.04 -14.52 12.12
N ARG A 558 7.81 -14.90 11.11
CA ARG A 558 9.22 -15.32 11.21
C ARG A 558 10.19 -14.17 10.90
N GLY A 559 9.67 -12.97 10.64
CA GLY A 559 10.46 -11.79 10.31
C GLY A 559 10.92 -11.74 8.85
N VAL A 560 10.33 -12.50 7.93
CA VAL A 560 10.63 -12.45 6.49
C VAL A 560 9.59 -11.59 5.78
N CYS A 561 10.02 -10.46 5.20
CA CYS A 561 9.17 -9.50 4.52
C CYS A 561 9.34 -9.60 3.00
N PHE A 562 8.27 -9.85 2.26
CA PHE A 562 8.21 -9.94 0.80
C PHE A 562 6.79 -9.63 0.31
N SER A 563 6.54 -9.61 -0.99
CA SER A 563 5.22 -9.33 -1.57
C SER A 563 4.56 -10.55 -2.20
N SER A 564 3.23 -10.61 -2.17
CA SER A 564 2.45 -11.53 -3.02
C SER A 564 2.35 -11.01 -4.45
N GLY A 565 1.97 -11.89 -5.39
CA GLY A 565 1.66 -11.55 -6.78
C GLY A 565 0.28 -10.90 -6.99
N SER A 566 -0.47 -10.64 -5.90
CA SER A 566 -1.75 -9.94 -5.95
C SER A 566 -1.56 -8.47 -5.52
N ALA A 567 -2.23 -7.56 -6.22
CA ALA A 567 -2.25 -6.16 -5.80
C ALA A 567 -3.09 -6.04 -4.51
N CYS A 568 -2.43 -5.76 -3.38
CA CYS A 568 -3.13 -5.44 -2.13
C CYS A 568 -3.96 -4.17 -2.29
N LYS A 569 -5.19 -4.30 -2.79
CA LYS A 569 -6.27 -3.34 -2.56
C LYS A 569 -7.03 -3.83 -1.34
N SER A 570 -7.14 -2.96 -0.35
CA SER A 570 -7.87 -3.21 0.90
C SER A 570 -9.27 -3.78 0.61
N GLY A 571 -9.46 -5.08 0.80
CA GLY A 571 -10.77 -5.72 0.84
C GLY A 571 -11.18 -6.66 -0.29
N ASN A 572 -10.48 -6.70 -1.42
CA ASN A 572 -10.69 -7.72 -2.45
C ASN A 572 -9.38 -7.91 -3.23
N PRO A 573 -8.64 -8.99 -3.04
CA PRO A 573 -7.40 -9.24 -3.76
C PRO A 573 -7.72 -9.58 -5.22
N GLU A 574 -7.52 -8.60 -6.10
CA GLU A 574 -7.52 -8.89 -7.55
C GLU A 574 -6.18 -9.54 -7.91
N PRO A 575 -6.14 -10.53 -8.81
CA PRO A 575 -4.89 -11.08 -9.31
C PRO A 575 -4.04 -10.01 -9.98
N SER A 576 -2.73 -10.19 -10.01
CA SER A 576 -1.83 -9.26 -10.68
C SER A 576 -2.18 -9.16 -12.17
N HIS A 577 -2.48 -7.95 -12.64
CA HIS A 577 -2.74 -7.69 -14.05
C HIS A 577 -1.56 -8.07 -14.94
N ALA A 578 -0.32 -7.89 -14.45
CA ALA A 578 0.88 -8.25 -15.22
C ALA A 578 1.01 -9.77 -15.37
N LEU A 579 0.77 -10.54 -14.32
CA LEU A 579 0.81 -12.00 -14.39
C LEU A 579 -0.31 -12.57 -15.25
N THR A 580 -1.53 -12.03 -15.13
CA THR A 580 -2.65 -12.46 -16.00
C THR A 580 -2.42 -12.07 -17.47
N ALA A 581 -1.83 -10.90 -17.73
CA ALA A 581 -1.44 -10.49 -19.07
C ALA A 581 -0.33 -11.37 -19.68
N MET A 582 0.49 -12.02 -18.85
CA MET A 582 1.48 -13.01 -19.25
C MET A 582 0.89 -14.42 -19.47
N GLY A 583 -0.43 -14.59 -19.30
CA GLY A 583 -1.15 -15.85 -19.53
C GLY A 583 -1.29 -16.75 -18.29
N LEU A 584 -0.96 -16.28 -17.09
CA LEU A 584 -1.26 -17.02 -15.86
C LEU A 584 -2.77 -16.96 -15.59
N THR A 585 -3.33 -18.08 -15.13
CA THR A 585 -4.69 -18.09 -14.60
C THR A 585 -4.77 -17.27 -13.30
N ASP A 586 -5.96 -16.83 -12.91
CA ASP A 586 -6.17 -16.11 -11.65
C ASP A 586 -5.67 -16.91 -10.44
N GLU A 587 -5.89 -18.23 -10.44
CA GLU A 587 -5.40 -19.12 -9.40
C GLU A 587 -3.86 -19.16 -9.33
N GLU A 588 -3.20 -19.28 -10.47
CA GLU A 588 -1.73 -19.25 -10.54
C GLU A 588 -1.17 -17.90 -10.12
N ALA A 589 -1.81 -16.80 -10.51
CA ALA A 589 -1.42 -15.45 -10.13
C ALA A 589 -1.59 -15.21 -8.61
N HIS A 590 -2.62 -15.78 -7.98
CA HIS A 590 -2.78 -15.77 -6.52
C HIS A 590 -1.75 -16.63 -5.79
N CYS A 591 -1.20 -17.66 -6.45
CA CYS A 591 -0.11 -18.47 -5.91
C CYS A 591 1.28 -17.89 -6.20
N ALA A 592 1.37 -16.71 -6.83
CA ALA A 592 2.64 -16.07 -7.11
C ALA A 592 3.15 -15.26 -5.90
N VAL A 593 4.46 -15.26 -5.72
CA VAL A 593 5.18 -14.48 -4.71
C VAL A 593 6.35 -13.76 -5.36
N ARG A 594 6.64 -12.54 -4.87
CA ARG A 594 7.78 -11.75 -5.32
C ARG A 594 8.74 -11.49 -4.19
N PHE A 595 9.97 -11.94 -4.35
CA PHE A 595 11.10 -11.56 -3.53
C PHE A 595 11.95 -10.54 -4.29
N SER A 596 12.29 -9.45 -3.65
CA SER A 596 13.18 -8.46 -4.24
C SER A 596 14.28 -8.08 -3.25
N LEU A 597 15.50 -8.46 -3.61
CA LEU A 597 16.69 -8.35 -2.79
C LEU A 597 17.29 -6.94 -2.83
N GLY A 598 18.16 -6.64 -1.87
CA GLY A 598 18.88 -5.37 -1.81
C GLY A 598 20.32 -5.54 -1.29
N VAL A 599 21.02 -4.41 -1.23
CA VAL A 599 22.44 -4.36 -0.85
C VAL A 599 22.72 -4.87 0.57
N GLY A 600 21.73 -4.86 1.45
CA GLY A 600 21.88 -5.34 2.83
C GLY A 600 21.64 -6.83 3.03
N ASN A 601 21.17 -7.56 2.00
CA ASN A 601 20.91 -8.99 2.13
C ASN A 601 22.20 -9.82 2.05
N THR A 602 22.22 -10.93 2.79
CA THR A 602 23.36 -11.85 2.90
C THR A 602 22.94 -13.27 2.52
N GLU A 603 23.93 -14.16 2.31
CA GLU A 603 23.66 -15.60 2.12
C GLU A 603 22.94 -16.23 3.32
N ASP A 604 23.29 -15.80 4.54
CA ASP A 604 22.61 -16.27 5.75
C ASP A 604 21.15 -15.86 5.78
N ASP A 605 20.80 -14.68 5.20
CA ASP A 605 19.41 -14.29 5.07
C ASP A 605 18.65 -15.20 4.10
N ILE A 606 19.28 -15.55 2.99
CA ILE A 606 18.66 -16.44 2.00
C ILE A 606 18.46 -17.84 2.59
N ARG A 607 19.46 -18.41 3.25
CA ARG A 607 19.32 -19.71 3.96
C ARG A 607 18.19 -19.67 4.98
N TYR A 608 18.14 -18.62 5.80
CA TYR A 608 17.07 -18.45 6.79
C TYR A 608 15.67 -18.38 6.14
N VAL A 609 15.53 -17.71 4.99
CA VAL A 609 14.26 -17.62 4.26
C VAL A 609 13.85 -18.98 3.71
N VAL A 610 14.80 -19.71 3.12
CA VAL A 610 14.59 -21.07 2.59
C VAL A 610 14.16 -22.02 3.70
N ASP A 611 14.86 -22.04 4.85
CA ASP A 611 14.51 -22.86 6.01
C ASP A 611 13.12 -22.51 6.56
N SER A 612 12.82 -21.21 6.68
CA SER A 612 11.52 -20.72 7.15
C SER A 612 10.37 -21.13 6.22
N LEU A 613 10.61 -21.10 4.91
CA LEU A 613 9.65 -21.56 3.92
C LEU A 613 9.44 -23.07 3.99
N ALA A 614 10.51 -23.85 4.16
CA ALA A 614 10.43 -25.31 4.33
C ALA A 614 9.54 -25.70 5.49
N GLU A 615 9.70 -25.05 6.65
CA GLU A 615 8.86 -25.28 7.83
C GLU A 615 7.38 -24.93 7.57
N VAL A 616 7.10 -23.82 6.86
CA VAL A 616 5.72 -23.42 6.52
C VAL A 616 5.08 -24.46 5.59
N VAL A 617 5.81 -24.90 4.58
CA VAL A 617 5.34 -25.91 3.61
C VAL A 617 5.09 -27.26 4.29
N GLU A 618 5.98 -27.69 5.18
CA GLU A 618 5.83 -28.94 5.93
C GLU A 618 4.60 -28.89 6.86
N ASN A 619 4.42 -27.80 7.58
CA ASN A 619 3.25 -27.61 8.44
C ASN A 619 1.94 -27.60 7.66
N ALA A 620 1.92 -27.00 6.47
CA ALA A 620 0.75 -27.02 5.60
C ALA A 620 0.41 -28.45 5.12
N LYS A 621 1.43 -29.22 4.71
CA LYS A 621 1.26 -30.64 4.32
C LYS A 621 0.71 -31.51 5.46
N ARG A 622 1.24 -31.35 6.67
CA ARG A 622 0.73 -32.05 7.86
C ARG A 622 -0.74 -31.74 8.15
N SER A 623 -1.13 -30.45 8.04
CA SER A 623 -2.52 -30.04 8.27
C SER A 623 -3.49 -30.66 7.28
N VAL A 624 -3.12 -30.79 6.00
CA VAL A 624 -3.91 -31.47 4.97
C VAL A 624 -4.01 -32.96 5.23
N GLN A 625 -2.92 -33.63 5.64
CA GLN A 625 -2.95 -35.07 5.97
C GLN A 625 -3.88 -35.36 7.17
N PHE A 626 -3.93 -34.49 8.18
CA PHE A 626 -4.88 -34.64 9.29
C PHE A 626 -6.34 -34.44 8.87
N ALA A 627 -6.60 -33.62 7.85
CA ALA A 627 -7.95 -33.41 7.33
C ALA A 627 -8.46 -34.59 6.46
N THR A 628 -7.55 -35.32 5.81
CA THR A 628 -7.89 -36.50 4.96
C THR A 628 -7.95 -37.82 5.72
N CYS A 629 -7.53 -37.86 6.98
CA CYS A 629 -7.59 -39.06 7.86
C CYS A 629 -8.78 -39.05 8.85
N ARG A 630 -9.79 -38.20 8.64
CA ARG A 630 -11.03 -38.22 9.45
C ARG A 630 -12.26 -38.53 8.60
#